data_499c3c0520e1869c28bea3a871c48295
#
_entry.id   499c3c0520e1869c28bea3a871c48295
#
_cell.length_a   1.000
_cell.length_b   1.000
_cell.length_c   1.000
_cell.angle_alpha   90.00
_cell.angle_beta   90.00
_cell.angle_gamma   90.00
#
_symmetry.space_group_name_H-M   'P 1'
#
loop_
_entity.id
_entity.type
_entity.pdbx_description
1 polymer ?
#
loop_
_entity_poly.entity_id
_entity_poly.type
_entity_poly.pdbx_seq_one_letter_code
_entity_poly.pdbx_strand_id
1 'polypeptide(L)' 'TTETPTKQWLKSAEVRNILKISPGTLQNLRINGTLKYKRIGGIIYYNYEDIVKMLEK' A
#
# COMPACT_ATOMS: atom_id res chain seq x y z
N THR A 1 -20.11 9.65 -1.19
CA THR A 1 -19.88 9.47 -0.90
C THR A 1 -19.32 9.18 -0.14
N THR A 2 -19.20 9.06 0.29
CA THR A 2 -18.80 8.91 0.93
C THR A 2 -18.26 8.40 1.75
N GLU A 3 -18.30 7.91 2.34
CA GLU A 3 -17.85 7.52 3.15
C GLU A 3 -16.90 6.99 3.33
N THR A 4 -16.43 7.21 3.99
CA THR A 4 -15.27 6.70 4.11
C THR A 4 -15.16 5.53 4.87
N PRO A 5 -14.76 4.45 4.42
CA PRO A 5 -14.63 3.24 5.19
C PRO A 5 -13.54 3.39 6.21
N THR A 6 -13.59 2.55 7.18
CA THR A 6 -12.57 2.56 8.19
C THR A 6 -11.23 2.20 7.61
N LYS A 7 -11.21 1.39 6.56
CA LYS A 7 -9.97 1.01 5.96
C LYS A 7 -9.68 1.88 4.79
N GLN A 8 -8.45 2.24 4.62
CA GLN A 8 -8.06 3.02 3.49
C GLN A 8 -7.14 2.21 2.61
N TRP A 9 -7.35 2.35 1.33
CA TRP A 9 -6.55 1.65 0.34
C TRP A 9 -5.81 2.69 -0.48
N LEU A 10 -4.50 2.51 -0.61
CA LEU A 10 -3.67 3.45 -1.32
C LEU A 10 -3.16 2.81 -2.60
N LYS A 11 -3.02 3.61 -3.63
CA LYS A 11 -2.44 3.12 -4.86
C LYS A 11 -0.94 3.01 -4.69
N SER A 12 -0.32 2.22 -5.55
CA SER A 12 1.11 2.00 -5.43
C SER A 12 1.88 3.31 -5.50
N ALA A 13 1.44 4.23 -6.34
CA ALA A 13 2.14 5.51 -6.43
C ALA A 13 2.12 6.25 -5.11
N GLU A 14 0.99 6.20 -4.42
CA GLU A 14 0.89 6.89 -3.15
C GLU A 14 1.74 6.22 -2.08
N VAL A 15 1.78 4.89 -2.11
CA VAL A 15 2.59 4.17 -1.15
C VAL A 15 4.05 4.51 -1.34
N ARG A 16 4.50 4.59 -2.58
CA ARG A 16 5.88 4.94 -2.84
C ARG A 16 6.21 6.33 -2.31
N ASN A 17 5.26 7.25 -2.44
CA ASN A 17 5.48 8.58 -1.92
C ASN A 17 5.57 8.59 -0.40
N ILE A 18 4.69 7.86 0.24
CA ILE A 18 4.65 7.83 1.69
C ILE A 18 5.91 7.18 2.25
N LEU A 19 6.29 6.07 1.68
CA LEU A 19 7.45 5.35 2.16
C LEU A 19 8.75 5.85 1.55
N LYS A 20 8.64 6.63 0.48
CA LYS A 20 9.80 7.17 -0.20
C LYS A 20 10.72 6.06 -0.68
N ILE A 21 10.13 5.09 -1.33
CA ILE A 21 10.88 3.96 -1.84
C ILE A 21 10.69 3.88 -3.35
N SER A 22 11.58 3.14 -3.98
CA SER A 22 11.51 2.97 -5.41
C SER A 22 10.46 1.92 -5.77
N PRO A 23 10.00 1.89 -7.03
CA PRO A 23 9.04 0.87 -7.45
C PRO A 23 9.54 -0.54 -7.23
N GLY A 24 10.83 -0.75 -7.44
CA GLY A 24 11.39 -2.08 -7.25
C GLY A 24 11.30 -2.52 -5.81
N THR A 25 11.57 -1.62 -4.88
CA THR A 25 11.48 -1.94 -3.47
C THR A 25 10.04 -2.27 -3.09
N LEU A 26 9.10 -1.48 -3.60
CA LEU A 26 7.70 -1.73 -3.30
C LEU A 26 7.28 -3.10 -3.83
N GLN A 27 7.74 -3.43 -5.02
CA GLN A 27 7.39 -4.72 -5.59
C GLN A 27 7.93 -5.86 -4.74
N ASN A 28 9.14 -5.71 -4.23
CA ASN A 28 9.72 -6.73 -3.36
C ASN A 28 8.91 -6.88 -2.08
N LEU A 29 8.47 -5.78 -1.51
CA LEU A 29 7.66 -5.85 -0.30
C LEU A 29 6.36 -6.59 -0.56
N ARG A 30 5.80 -6.38 -1.74
CA ARG A 30 4.57 -7.05 -2.09
C ARG A 30 4.79 -8.54 -2.30
N ILE A 31 5.86 -8.88 -2.99
CA ILE A 31 6.14 -10.29 -3.29
C ILE A 31 6.50 -11.05 -2.02
N ASN A 32 7.24 -10.42 -1.13
CA ASN A 32 7.62 -11.06 0.12
C ASN A 32 6.48 -11.21 1.09
N GLY A 33 5.38 -10.50 0.85
CA GLY A 33 4.26 -10.59 1.75
C GLY A 33 4.34 -9.60 2.90
N THR A 34 5.32 -8.70 2.87
CA THR A 34 5.44 -7.70 3.93
C THR A 34 4.26 -6.73 3.87
N LEU A 35 3.83 -6.39 2.67
CA LEU A 35 2.69 -5.53 2.48
C LEU A 35 1.55 -6.31 1.84
N LYS A 36 0.40 -6.22 2.44
CA LYS A 36 -0.77 -6.85 1.85
C LYS A 36 -1.35 -5.93 0.78
N TYR A 37 -1.79 -6.51 -0.28
CA TYR A 37 -2.30 -5.73 -1.38
C TYR A 37 -3.53 -6.37 -1.97
N LYS A 38 -4.24 -5.61 -2.78
CA LYS A 38 -5.42 -6.10 -3.44
C LYS A 38 -5.43 -5.55 -4.86
N ARG A 39 -5.70 -6.39 -5.81
CA ARG A 39 -5.75 -5.96 -7.19
C ARG A 39 -7.19 -5.85 -7.64
N ILE A 40 -7.57 -4.67 -8.05
CA ILE A 40 -8.92 -4.43 -8.49
C ILE A 40 -8.87 -3.74 -9.85
N GLY A 41 -9.43 -4.40 -10.86
CA GLY A 41 -9.47 -3.79 -12.17
C GLY A 41 -8.11 -3.44 -12.73
N GLY A 42 -7.09 -4.24 -12.43
CA GLY A 42 -5.77 -3.95 -12.94
C GLY A 42 -4.98 -2.95 -12.13
N ILE A 43 -5.56 -2.43 -11.08
CA ILE A 43 -4.89 -1.46 -10.22
C ILE A 43 -4.58 -2.12 -8.89
N ILE A 44 -3.37 -1.93 -8.43
CA ILE A 44 -2.94 -2.52 -7.17
C ILE A 44 -3.15 -1.53 -6.04
N TYR A 45 -3.84 -1.97 -5.00
CA TYR A 45 -4.09 -1.16 -3.83
C TYR A 45 -3.41 -1.80 -2.63
N TYR A 46 -2.91 -0.97 -1.72
CA TYR A 46 -2.25 -1.44 -0.53
C TYR A 46 -3.00 -1.00 0.70
N ASN A 47 -2.95 -1.83 1.74
CA ASN A 47 -3.64 -1.54 2.97
C ASN A 47 -2.88 -0.46 3.74
N TYR A 48 -3.56 0.62 4.06
CA TYR A 48 -2.93 1.72 4.75
C TYR A 48 -2.39 1.31 6.12
N GLU A 49 -3.11 0.43 6.79
CA GLU A 49 -2.68 0.02 8.12
C GLU A 49 -1.33 -0.67 8.10
N ASP A 50 -1.11 -1.49 7.08
CA ASP A 50 0.17 -2.16 6.98
C ASP A 50 1.30 -1.16 6.77
N ILE A 51 1.01 -0.11 6.01
CA ILE A 51 2.00 0.91 5.75
C ILE A 51 2.33 1.66 7.03
N VAL A 52 1.31 1.97 7.81
CA VAL A 52 1.53 2.67 9.06
C VAL A 52 2.38 1.82 10.00
N LYS A 53 2.10 0.52 10.04
CA LYS A 53 2.88 -0.35 10.89
C LYS A 53 4.34 -0.35 10.51
N MET A 54 4.62 -0.30 9.22
CA MET A 54 6.00 -0.26 8.77
C MET A 54 6.68 1.03 9.20
N LEU A 55 5.92 2.11 9.18
CA LEU A 55 6.50 3.38 9.55
C LEU A 55 6.73 3.52 11.04
N GLU A 56 5.94 2.79 11.81
CA GLU A 56 6.07 2.87 13.25
C GLU A 56 7.23 2.10 13.80
N LYS A 57 7.83 1.28 12.98
CA LYS A 57 8.89 0.46 13.48
C LYS A 57 10.00 1.23 14.14
#